data_f238a473db4aface1992498f16055971
#
_entry.id   f238a473db4aface1992498f16055971
#
_cell.length_a   1.000
_cell.length_b   1.000
_cell.length_c   1.000
_cell.angle_alpha   90.00
_cell.angle_beta   90.00
_cell.angle_gamma   90.00
#
_symmetry.space_group_name_H-M   'P 1'
#
loop_
_entity.id
_entity.type
_entity.pdbx_description
1 polymer ?
#
loop_
_entity_poly.entity_id
_entity_poly.type
_entity_poly.pdbx_seq_one_letter_code
_entity_poly.pdbx_strand_id
1 'polypeptide(L)'
;MMMERYTGLIDARVTAWCGALPDNALHAPMAYLMGLPAKRVRPALVLMGCELFGGSAEHAMDEAIGIELFHNFTLMHDDIMDKAPLRRGRPTVHEKWGVNTAILSGDAMMVKAYQALGRYPEVHAVFSRCALEVCEGQQLDMDFERRADVGVDEYMEMIRLKTGVLLACALRIGSIVAGAGPEDQDRIAAFGEHLGLAFQLRDDVLDAFGDTAKTGKQQGGDVRAGKKTFLLIRGLERAAENRGILRDELAKSPDARDVPRMLGLLEALGVRDEAEAL
;
A
#
# COMPACT_ATOMS: atom_id res chain seq x y z
N MET A 1 -11.04 -4.68 19.35
CA MET A 1 -12.50 -4.33 19.45
C MET A 1 -12.99 -3.45 18.29
N MET A 2 -12.56 -2.19 18.11
CA MET A 2 -13.12 -1.34 17.03
C MET A 2 -12.77 -1.83 15.61
N MET A 3 -11.49 -2.03 15.32
CA MET A 3 -11.03 -2.55 14.01
C MET A 3 -11.60 -3.92 13.68
N GLU A 4 -11.73 -4.83 14.66
CA GLU A 4 -12.30 -6.16 14.46
C GLU A 4 -13.76 -6.10 14.01
N ARG A 5 -14.55 -5.14 14.53
CA ARG A 5 -15.93 -4.90 14.07
C ARG A 5 -15.97 -4.56 12.57
N TYR A 6 -15.15 -3.59 12.14
CA TYR A 6 -15.11 -3.19 10.73
C TYR A 6 -14.59 -4.30 9.83
N THR A 7 -13.52 -4.98 10.24
CA THR A 7 -12.96 -6.12 9.49
C THR A 7 -14.01 -7.22 9.31
N GLY A 8 -14.76 -7.55 10.36
CA GLY A 8 -15.83 -8.54 10.26
C GLY A 8 -16.95 -8.16 9.28
N LEU A 9 -17.40 -6.88 9.28
CA LEU A 9 -18.39 -6.38 8.33
C LEU A 9 -17.87 -6.44 6.89
N ILE A 10 -16.62 -6.00 6.68
CA ILE A 10 -15.97 -5.99 5.37
C ILE A 10 -15.76 -7.41 4.84
N ASP A 11 -15.26 -8.33 5.67
CA ASP A 11 -15.01 -9.71 5.25
C ASP A 11 -16.30 -10.44 4.88
N ALA A 12 -17.41 -10.19 5.61
CA ALA A 12 -18.71 -10.71 5.26
C ALA A 12 -19.17 -10.17 3.88
N ARG A 13 -18.99 -8.87 3.63
CA ARG A 13 -19.34 -8.25 2.34
C ARG A 13 -18.44 -8.73 1.20
N VAL A 14 -17.14 -8.87 1.43
CA VAL A 14 -16.16 -9.45 0.47
C VAL A 14 -16.56 -10.88 0.12
N THR A 15 -16.90 -11.69 1.10
CA THR A 15 -17.36 -13.07 0.87
C THR A 15 -18.62 -13.12 -0.01
N ALA A 16 -19.59 -12.28 0.29
CA ALA A 16 -20.82 -12.18 -0.52
C ALA A 16 -20.51 -11.69 -1.95
N TRP A 17 -19.63 -10.68 -2.09
CA TRP A 17 -19.19 -10.15 -3.38
C TRP A 17 -18.50 -11.23 -4.22
N CYS A 18 -17.56 -11.98 -3.64
CA CYS A 18 -16.86 -13.08 -4.31
C CYS A 18 -17.83 -14.18 -4.75
N GLY A 19 -18.80 -14.51 -3.90
CA GLY A 19 -19.81 -15.54 -4.20
C GLY A 19 -20.79 -15.15 -5.30
N ALA A 20 -20.95 -13.85 -5.58
CA ALA A 20 -21.80 -13.33 -6.65
C ALA A 20 -21.09 -13.21 -8.01
N LEU A 21 -19.76 -13.42 -8.06
CA LEU A 21 -19.01 -13.37 -9.31
C LEU A 21 -19.32 -14.57 -10.21
N PRO A 22 -19.34 -14.38 -11.53
CA PRO A 22 -19.43 -15.50 -12.48
C PRO A 22 -18.24 -16.45 -12.33
N ASP A 23 -18.48 -17.75 -12.41
CA ASP A 23 -17.44 -18.77 -12.40
C ASP A 23 -16.78 -18.87 -13.79
N ASN A 24 -15.71 -18.09 -14.00
CA ASN A 24 -14.92 -18.10 -15.22
C ASN A 24 -13.49 -17.60 -14.98
N ALA A 25 -12.65 -17.73 -16.01
CA ALA A 25 -11.22 -17.41 -15.95
C ALA A 25 -10.90 -15.94 -15.64
N LEU A 26 -11.82 -15.00 -15.91
CA LEU A 26 -11.64 -13.58 -15.59
C LEU A 26 -11.89 -13.30 -14.11
N HIS A 27 -12.92 -13.92 -13.52
CA HIS A 27 -13.39 -13.59 -12.18
C HIS A 27 -12.75 -14.46 -11.08
N ALA A 28 -12.33 -15.69 -11.40
CA ALA A 28 -11.69 -16.58 -10.43
C ALA A 28 -10.44 -15.97 -9.77
N PRO A 29 -9.51 -15.28 -10.50
CA PRO A 29 -8.37 -14.61 -9.89
C PRO A 29 -8.77 -13.44 -8.97
N MET A 30 -9.85 -12.72 -9.32
CA MET A 30 -10.37 -11.62 -8.51
C MET A 30 -10.91 -12.14 -7.17
N ALA A 31 -11.74 -13.19 -7.21
CA ALA A 31 -12.26 -13.84 -6.00
C ALA A 31 -11.14 -14.42 -5.14
N TYR A 32 -10.13 -15.02 -5.77
CA TYR A 32 -8.97 -15.55 -5.07
C TYR A 32 -8.22 -14.46 -4.30
N LEU A 33 -7.85 -13.35 -4.94
CA LEU A 33 -7.08 -12.29 -4.30
C LEU A 33 -7.88 -11.58 -3.20
N MET A 34 -9.15 -11.26 -3.47
CA MET A 34 -10.06 -10.64 -2.49
C MET A 34 -10.31 -11.55 -1.27
N GLY A 35 -10.35 -12.86 -1.47
CA GLY A 35 -10.54 -13.86 -0.41
C GLY A 35 -9.30 -14.14 0.45
N LEU A 36 -8.10 -13.61 0.09
CA LEU A 36 -6.92 -13.77 0.93
C LEU A 36 -7.06 -12.99 2.25
N PRO A 37 -6.53 -13.54 3.38
CA PRO A 37 -6.54 -12.83 4.66
C PRO A 37 -5.89 -11.45 4.54
N ALA A 38 -6.56 -10.41 5.05
CA ALA A 38 -6.09 -9.03 4.97
C ALA A 38 -6.51 -8.22 6.20
N LYS A 39 -5.73 -7.17 6.51
CA LYS A 39 -6.04 -6.26 7.62
C LYS A 39 -7.24 -5.34 7.32
N ARG A 40 -7.68 -5.23 6.07
CA ARG A 40 -8.81 -4.41 5.61
C ARG A 40 -8.76 -2.94 6.10
N VAL A 41 -7.56 -2.36 6.20
CA VAL A 41 -7.38 -1.00 6.75
C VAL A 41 -8.09 0.04 5.89
N ARG A 42 -7.89 0.02 4.57
CA ARG A 42 -8.46 1.03 3.67
C ARG A 42 -9.99 1.05 3.66
N PRO A 43 -10.69 -0.06 3.46
CA PRO A 43 -12.14 -0.08 3.55
C PRO A 43 -12.65 0.24 4.97
N ALA A 44 -11.91 -0.14 6.04
CA ALA A 44 -12.27 0.26 7.39
C ALA A 44 -12.21 1.78 7.59
N LEU A 45 -11.22 2.46 6.99
CA LEU A 45 -11.13 3.92 7.04
C LEU A 45 -12.31 4.61 6.33
N VAL A 46 -12.85 4.04 5.25
CA VAL A 46 -14.10 4.55 4.64
C VAL A 46 -15.26 4.49 5.63
N LEU A 47 -15.45 3.34 6.28
CA LEU A 47 -16.53 3.16 7.26
C LEU A 47 -16.34 4.05 8.49
N MET A 48 -15.11 4.16 9.00
CA MET A 48 -14.76 5.04 10.13
C MET A 48 -14.99 6.52 9.78
N GLY A 49 -14.57 6.95 8.59
CA GLY A 49 -14.81 8.32 8.11
C GLY A 49 -16.30 8.63 8.02
N CYS A 50 -17.12 7.69 7.57
CA CYS A 50 -18.57 7.86 7.53
C CYS A 50 -19.18 7.96 8.93
N GLU A 51 -18.83 7.06 9.85
CA GLU A 51 -19.38 7.08 11.22
C GLU A 51 -18.90 8.29 12.03
N LEU A 52 -17.69 8.80 11.79
CA LEU A 52 -17.16 9.99 12.46
C LEU A 52 -18.04 11.22 12.21
N PHE A 53 -18.65 11.34 11.05
CA PHE A 53 -19.54 12.44 10.67
C PHE A 53 -21.04 12.09 10.76
N GLY A 54 -21.39 11.07 11.56
CA GLY A 54 -22.77 10.73 11.90
C GLY A 54 -23.50 9.85 10.90
N GLY A 55 -22.82 9.34 9.86
CA GLY A 55 -23.34 8.32 8.98
C GLY A 55 -23.30 6.92 9.61
N SER A 56 -23.62 5.89 8.85
CA SER A 56 -23.51 4.49 9.29
C SER A 56 -22.54 3.72 8.39
N ALA A 57 -21.89 2.70 8.95
CA ALA A 57 -21.01 1.81 8.21
C ALA A 57 -21.72 1.15 7.00
N GLU A 58 -23.01 0.86 7.13
CA GLU A 58 -23.79 0.24 6.07
C GLU A 58 -24.00 1.18 4.87
N HIS A 59 -24.16 2.48 5.11
CA HIS A 59 -24.29 3.50 4.07
C HIS A 59 -23.04 3.63 3.18
N ALA A 60 -21.84 3.45 3.75
CA ALA A 60 -20.58 3.58 3.04
C ALA A 60 -19.96 2.22 2.63
N MET A 61 -20.72 1.12 2.76
CA MET A 61 -20.17 -0.22 2.53
C MET A 61 -19.80 -0.46 1.05
N ASP A 62 -20.58 0.05 0.11
CA ASP A 62 -20.28 -0.12 -1.30
C ASP A 62 -19.01 0.66 -1.69
N GLU A 63 -18.84 1.86 -1.14
CA GLU A 63 -17.64 2.68 -1.32
C GLU A 63 -16.42 2.01 -0.65
N ALA A 64 -16.59 1.41 0.51
CA ALA A 64 -15.54 0.66 1.19
C ALA A 64 -15.06 -0.54 0.34
N ILE A 65 -15.99 -1.29 -0.25
CA ILE A 65 -15.66 -2.38 -1.18
C ILE A 65 -15.00 -1.84 -2.44
N GLY A 66 -15.45 -0.71 -2.98
CA GLY A 66 -14.82 -0.05 -4.13
C GLY A 66 -13.34 0.28 -3.88
N ILE A 67 -13.02 0.86 -2.73
CA ILE A 67 -11.63 1.14 -2.32
C ILE A 67 -10.82 -0.15 -2.15
N GLU A 68 -11.41 -1.20 -1.56
CA GLU A 68 -10.71 -2.49 -1.40
C GLU A 68 -10.48 -3.19 -2.74
N LEU A 69 -11.41 -3.09 -3.68
CA LEU A 69 -11.24 -3.59 -5.05
C LEU A 69 -10.09 -2.87 -5.76
N PHE A 70 -10.06 -1.53 -5.69
CA PHE A 70 -8.98 -0.76 -6.27
C PHE A 70 -7.64 -1.12 -5.65
N HIS A 71 -7.56 -1.20 -4.32
CA HIS A 71 -6.33 -1.63 -3.65
C HIS A 71 -5.87 -3.02 -4.08
N ASN A 72 -6.78 -4.00 -4.21
CA ASN A 72 -6.38 -5.33 -4.66
C ASN A 72 -6.02 -5.37 -6.16
N PHE A 73 -6.63 -4.50 -6.99
CA PHE A 73 -6.16 -4.25 -8.36
C PHE A 73 -4.69 -3.80 -8.37
N THR A 74 -4.35 -2.77 -7.59
CA THR A 74 -2.95 -2.30 -7.53
C THR A 74 -2.00 -3.38 -7.05
N LEU A 75 -2.38 -4.18 -6.04
CA LEU A 75 -1.57 -5.31 -5.58
C LEU A 75 -1.37 -6.39 -6.64
N MET A 76 -2.39 -6.68 -7.45
CA MET A 76 -2.30 -7.69 -8.52
C MET A 76 -1.31 -7.26 -9.61
N HIS A 77 -1.30 -5.99 -9.98
CA HIS A 77 -0.38 -5.44 -10.97
C HIS A 77 1.02 -5.22 -10.39
N ASP A 78 1.14 -4.76 -9.13
CA ASP A 78 2.41 -4.69 -8.40
C ASP A 78 3.12 -6.05 -8.39
N ASP A 79 2.41 -7.13 -8.06
CA ASP A 79 2.98 -8.47 -8.04
C ASP A 79 3.61 -8.87 -9.38
N ILE A 80 3.02 -8.43 -10.50
CA ILE A 80 3.57 -8.68 -11.84
C ILE A 80 4.84 -7.87 -12.07
N MET A 81 4.81 -6.56 -11.73
CA MET A 81 5.94 -5.64 -11.90
C MET A 81 7.14 -6.08 -11.07
N ASP A 82 6.89 -6.47 -9.82
CA ASP A 82 7.91 -6.93 -8.87
C ASP A 82 8.32 -8.40 -9.09
N LYS A 83 7.64 -9.13 -10.00
CA LYS A 83 7.82 -10.58 -10.20
C LYS A 83 7.71 -11.35 -8.88
N ALA A 84 6.81 -10.93 -8.01
CA ALA A 84 6.65 -11.48 -6.66
C ALA A 84 6.02 -12.87 -6.73
N PRO A 85 6.68 -13.95 -6.21
CA PRO A 85 6.12 -15.29 -6.31
C PRO A 85 4.98 -15.53 -5.31
N LEU A 86 4.98 -14.81 -4.20
CA LEU A 86 4.04 -15.01 -3.09
C LEU A 86 3.46 -13.69 -2.59
N ARG A 87 2.16 -13.71 -2.26
CA ARG A 87 1.47 -12.66 -1.52
C ARG A 87 0.70 -13.26 -0.35
N ARG A 88 0.93 -12.76 0.87
CA ARG A 88 0.30 -13.28 2.10
C ARG A 88 0.47 -14.80 2.26
N GLY A 89 1.66 -15.31 1.88
CA GLY A 89 2.00 -16.73 1.96
C GLY A 89 1.33 -17.63 0.92
N ARG A 90 0.67 -17.05 -0.09
CA ARG A 90 0.03 -17.77 -1.19
C ARG A 90 0.64 -17.34 -2.53
N PRO A 91 0.65 -18.22 -3.56
CA PRO A 91 1.09 -17.85 -4.91
C PRO A 91 0.37 -16.58 -5.40
N THR A 92 1.09 -15.69 -6.06
CA THR A 92 0.50 -14.51 -6.69
C THR A 92 -0.40 -14.91 -7.87
N VAL A 93 -1.25 -13.99 -8.32
CA VAL A 93 -2.20 -14.29 -9.39
C VAL A 93 -1.47 -14.65 -10.69
N HIS A 94 -0.39 -13.92 -11.03
CA HIS A 94 0.36 -14.19 -12.26
C HIS A 94 1.13 -15.53 -12.22
N GLU A 95 1.56 -15.98 -11.03
CA GLU A 95 2.15 -17.31 -10.88
C GLU A 95 1.11 -18.43 -11.07
N LYS A 96 -0.13 -18.18 -10.60
CA LYS A 96 -1.17 -19.21 -10.63
C LYS A 96 -1.95 -19.29 -11.95
N TRP A 97 -2.18 -18.16 -12.63
CA TRP A 97 -3.00 -18.08 -13.85
C TRP A 97 -2.28 -17.45 -15.03
N GLY A 98 -1.03 -17.06 -14.87
CA GLY A 98 -0.23 -16.39 -15.89
C GLY A 98 -0.44 -14.88 -15.95
N VAL A 99 0.54 -14.18 -16.51
CA VAL A 99 0.62 -12.70 -16.55
C VAL A 99 -0.59 -12.08 -17.26
N ASN A 100 -0.98 -12.59 -18.44
CA ASN A 100 -2.08 -12.00 -19.21
C ASN A 100 -3.42 -12.06 -18.45
N THR A 101 -3.69 -13.17 -17.75
CA THR A 101 -4.89 -13.31 -16.94
C THR A 101 -4.85 -12.36 -15.74
N ALA A 102 -3.70 -12.20 -15.10
CA ALA A 102 -3.53 -11.27 -13.97
C ALA A 102 -3.75 -9.82 -14.41
N ILE A 103 -3.21 -9.40 -15.57
CA ILE A 103 -3.45 -8.06 -16.13
C ILE A 103 -4.96 -7.85 -16.35
N LEU A 104 -5.60 -8.75 -17.09
CA LEU A 104 -7.01 -8.60 -17.46
C LEU A 104 -7.96 -8.62 -16.23
N SER A 105 -7.67 -9.50 -15.26
CA SER A 105 -8.45 -9.57 -14.02
C SER A 105 -8.24 -8.33 -13.16
N GLY A 106 -7.03 -7.76 -13.14
CA GLY A 106 -6.74 -6.49 -12.49
C GLY A 106 -7.52 -5.33 -13.11
N ASP A 107 -7.48 -5.21 -14.45
CA ASP A 107 -8.26 -4.20 -15.18
C ASP A 107 -9.76 -4.30 -14.87
N ALA A 108 -10.29 -5.53 -14.86
CA ALA A 108 -11.69 -5.77 -14.50
C ALA A 108 -11.99 -5.39 -13.05
N MET A 109 -11.05 -5.60 -12.10
CA MET A 109 -11.20 -5.13 -10.72
C MET A 109 -11.24 -3.61 -10.64
N MET A 110 -10.39 -2.90 -11.39
CA MET A 110 -10.40 -1.45 -11.47
C MET A 110 -11.76 -0.93 -11.97
N VAL A 111 -12.28 -1.52 -13.05
CA VAL A 111 -13.63 -1.16 -13.57
C VAL A 111 -14.71 -1.40 -12.51
N LYS A 112 -14.65 -2.52 -11.77
CA LYS A 112 -15.60 -2.80 -10.70
C LYS A 112 -15.47 -1.83 -9.52
N ALA A 113 -14.26 -1.36 -9.21
CA ALA A 113 -14.06 -0.31 -8.21
C ALA A 113 -14.76 0.99 -8.62
N TYR A 114 -14.59 1.43 -9.87
CA TYR A 114 -15.30 2.59 -10.40
C TYR A 114 -16.82 2.43 -10.40
N GLN A 115 -17.34 1.23 -10.69
CA GLN A 115 -18.77 0.94 -10.59
C GLN A 115 -19.29 1.08 -9.16
N ALA A 116 -18.55 0.57 -8.16
CA ALA A 116 -18.93 0.67 -6.76
C ALA A 116 -18.91 2.11 -6.22
N LEU A 117 -17.94 2.92 -6.70
CA LEU A 117 -17.72 4.31 -6.27
C LEU A 117 -18.53 5.33 -7.09
N GLY A 118 -19.30 4.89 -8.08
CA GLY A 118 -20.02 5.77 -9.00
C GLY A 118 -21.33 6.37 -8.48
N ARG A 119 -21.76 6.01 -7.27
CA ARG A 119 -23.04 6.47 -6.71
C ARG A 119 -23.08 7.98 -6.45
N TYR A 120 -21.99 8.56 -5.97
CA TYR A 120 -21.86 9.97 -5.65
C TYR A 120 -20.87 10.63 -6.61
N PRO A 121 -21.27 11.68 -7.38
CA PRO A 121 -20.36 12.37 -8.32
C PRO A 121 -19.11 12.92 -7.63
N GLU A 122 -19.23 13.41 -6.39
CA GLU A 122 -18.11 13.93 -5.61
C GLU A 122 -17.12 12.82 -5.22
N VAL A 123 -17.61 11.66 -4.78
CA VAL A 123 -16.79 10.46 -4.51
C VAL A 123 -16.03 10.05 -5.77
N HIS A 124 -16.73 9.99 -6.90
CA HIS A 124 -16.12 9.62 -8.17
C HIS A 124 -14.99 10.59 -8.59
N ALA A 125 -15.17 11.90 -8.41
CA ALA A 125 -14.17 12.91 -8.73
C ALA A 125 -12.93 12.79 -7.84
N VAL A 126 -13.12 12.63 -6.52
CA VAL A 126 -12.04 12.43 -5.54
C VAL A 126 -11.28 11.15 -5.82
N PHE A 127 -11.99 10.05 -6.04
CA PHE A 127 -11.39 8.76 -6.32
C PHE A 127 -10.59 8.75 -7.63
N SER A 128 -11.12 9.34 -8.71
CA SER A 128 -10.44 9.37 -10.01
C SER A 128 -9.09 10.11 -9.94
N ARG A 129 -9.01 11.19 -9.17
CA ARG A 129 -7.74 11.88 -8.90
C ARG A 129 -6.78 10.99 -8.12
N CYS A 130 -7.25 10.43 -7.01
CA CYS A 130 -6.46 9.52 -6.18
C CYS A 130 -5.93 8.32 -6.98
N ALA A 131 -6.76 7.73 -7.85
CA ALA A 131 -6.35 6.60 -8.67
C ALA A 131 -5.20 6.94 -9.61
N LEU A 132 -5.20 8.14 -10.18
CA LEU A 132 -4.09 8.63 -11.00
C LEU A 132 -2.83 8.86 -10.15
N GLU A 133 -2.96 9.54 -9.00
CA GLU A 133 -1.85 9.78 -8.07
C GLU A 133 -1.19 8.47 -7.60
N VAL A 134 -1.96 7.41 -7.35
CA VAL A 134 -1.40 6.09 -7.03
C VAL A 134 -0.57 5.52 -8.19
N CYS A 135 -1.03 5.67 -9.43
CA CYS A 135 -0.26 5.25 -10.61
C CYS A 135 1.04 6.07 -10.76
N GLU A 136 0.98 7.38 -10.52
CA GLU A 136 2.17 8.25 -10.53
C GLU A 136 3.17 7.83 -9.44
N GLY A 137 2.69 7.53 -8.24
CA GLY A 137 3.52 7.01 -7.14
C GLY A 137 4.18 5.68 -7.47
N GLN A 138 3.46 4.76 -8.13
CA GLN A 138 4.02 3.50 -8.59
C GLN A 138 5.08 3.71 -9.68
N GLN A 139 4.87 4.66 -10.60
CA GLN A 139 5.86 5.00 -11.62
C GLN A 139 7.14 5.55 -10.99
N LEU A 140 7.03 6.43 -9.98
CA LEU A 140 8.21 6.94 -9.25
C LEU A 140 8.97 5.82 -8.55
N ASP A 141 8.27 4.86 -7.89
CA ASP A 141 8.92 3.72 -7.23
C ASP A 141 9.74 2.90 -8.23
N MET A 142 9.19 2.61 -9.41
CA MET A 142 9.90 1.92 -10.50
C MET A 142 11.10 2.72 -11.04
N ASP A 143 10.96 4.04 -11.19
CA ASP A 143 12.04 4.90 -11.68
C ASP A 143 13.18 4.96 -10.67
N PHE A 144 12.89 4.95 -9.38
CA PHE A 144 13.89 4.96 -8.31
C PHE A 144 14.77 3.70 -8.27
N GLU A 145 14.28 2.57 -8.75
CA GLU A 145 15.11 1.36 -8.87
C GLU A 145 16.35 1.59 -9.75
N ARG A 146 16.21 2.45 -10.78
CA ARG A 146 17.26 2.73 -11.78
C ARG A 146 18.13 3.94 -11.44
N ARG A 147 17.76 4.71 -10.42
CA ARG A 147 18.45 5.93 -10.02
C ARG A 147 19.34 5.69 -8.79
N ALA A 148 20.48 6.36 -8.76
CA ALA A 148 21.41 6.33 -7.62
C ALA A 148 21.32 7.59 -6.74
N ASP A 149 20.61 8.61 -7.21
CA ASP A 149 20.58 9.98 -6.68
C ASP A 149 19.24 10.38 -6.07
N VAL A 150 18.42 9.41 -5.65
CA VAL A 150 17.11 9.67 -5.03
C VAL A 150 17.32 10.28 -3.64
N GLY A 151 16.70 11.45 -3.42
CA GLY A 151 16.70 12.15 -2.14
C GLY A 151 15.50 11.80 -1.26
N VAL A 152 15.56 12.23 0.01
CA VAL A 152 14.50 11.99 1.00
C VAL A 152 13.17 12.63 0.56
N ASP A 153 13.19 13.86 0.05
CA ASP A 153 11.98 14.56 -0.37
C ASP A 153 11.28 13.84 -1.53
N GLU A 154 12.03 13.28 -2.49
CA GLU A 154 11.50 12.49 -3.59
C GLU A 154 10.89 11.18 -3.07
N TYR A 155 11.56 10.52 -2.11
CA TYR A 155 11.03 9.33 -1.46
C TYR A 155 9.73 9.63 -0.70
N MET A 156 9.68 10.72 0.08
CA MET A 156 8.46 11.12 0.81
C MET A 156 7.30 11.41 -0.16
N GLU A 157 7.57 12.05 -1.30
CA GLU A 157 6.54 12.27 -2.32
C GLU A 157 6.07 10.96 -2.96
N MET A 158 7.00 10.04 -3.27
CA MET A 158 6.65 8.73 -3.82
C MET A 158 5.74 7.95 -2.86
N ILE A 159 6.05 7.86 -1.56
CA ILE A 159 5.20 7.14 -0.59
C ILE A 159 3.89 7.88 -0.31
N ARG A 160 3.87 9.22 -0.39
CA ARG A 160 2.64 10.00 -0.34
C ARG A 160 1.69 9.57 -1.46
N LEU A 161 2.17 9.56 -2.69
CA LEU A 161 1.38 9.18 -3.87
C LEU A 161 1.02 7.68 -3.88
N LYS A 162 1.98 6.80 -3.64
CA LYS A 162 1.76 5.35 -3.70
C LYS A 162 0.88 4.83 -2.56
N THR A 163 1.01 5.40 -1.36
CA THR A 163 0.37 4.88 -0.14
C THR A 163 -0.56 5.88 0.52
N GLY A 164 -0.10 7.12 0.77
CA GLY A 164 -0.80 8.13 1.56
C GLY A 164 -2.12 8.56 0.95
N VAL A 165 -2.13 8.89 -0.33
CA VAL A 165 -3.32 9.40 -1.02
C VAL A 165 -4.51 8.44 -0.99
N LEU A 166 -4.28 7.12 -0.98
CA LEU A 166 -5.37 6.16 -0.95
C LEU A 166 -5.98 6.03 0.47
N LEU A 167 -5.21 6.24 1.54
CA LEU A 167 -5.75 6.32 2.89
C LEU A 167 -6.51 7.64 3.10
N ALA A 168 -5.98 8.75 2.60
CA ALA A 168 -6.66 10.06 2.58
C ALA A 168 -7.98 9.98 1.82
N CYS A 169 -7.97 9.40 0.63
CA CYS A 169 -9.14 9.19 -0.21
C CYS A 169 -10.20 8.34 0.50
N ALA A 170 -9.80 7.26 1.17
CA ALA A 170 -10.70 6.38 1.90
C ALA A 170 -11.47 7.14 3.00
N LEU A 171 -10.78 7.91 3.84
CA LEU A 171 -11.39 8.72 4.89
C LEU A 171 -12.29 9.82 4.30
N ARG A 172 -11.82 10.51 3.25
CA ARG A 172 -12.58 11.56 2.58
C ARG A 172 -13.87 11.01 1.96
N ILE A 173 -13.81 9.86 1.30
CA ILE A 173 -15.01 9.21 0.75
C ILE A 173 -16.03 8.93 1.83
N GLY A 174 -15.59 8.38 2.98
CA GLY A 174 -16.48 8.14 4.11
C GLY A 174 -17.15 9.43 4.60
N SER A 175 -16.41 10.52 4.73
CA SER A 175 -16.93 11.82 5.16
C SER A 175 -17.93 12.42 4.15
N ILE A 176 -17.66 12.27 2.84
CA ILE A 176 -18.60 12.70 1.77
C ILE A 176 -19.92 11.93 1.87
N VAL A 177 -19.86 10.61 2.02
CA VAL A 177 -21.06 9.75 2.16
C VAL A 177 -21.90 10.14 3.37
N ALA A 178 -21.27 10.59 4.45
CA ALA A 178 -21.94 11.11 5.65
C ALA A 178 -22.47 12.54 5.49
N GLY A 179 -22.15 13.25 4.39
CA GLY A 179 -22.58 14.63 4.17
C GLY A 179 -21.75 15.68 4.92
N ALA A 180 -20.50 15.36 5.28
CA ALA A 180 -19.59 16.33 5.91
C ALA A 180 -19.29 17.52 4.98
N GLY A 181 -19.07 18.70 5.58
CA GLY A 181 -18.70 19.90 4.84
C GLY A 181 -17.28 19.80 4.24
N PRO A 182 -16.95 20.64 3.23
CA PRO A 182 -15.66 20.57 2.53
C PRO A 182 -14.45 20.74 3.47
N GLU A 183 -14.53 21.62 4.46
CA GLU A 183 -13.45 21.85 5.42
C GLU A 183 -13.14 20.59 6.25
N ASP A 184 -14.16 19.87 6.70
CA ASP A 184 -13.99 18.63 7.45
C ASP A 184 -13.49 17.49 6.57
N GLN A 185 -13.94 17.45 5.30
CA GLN A 185 -13.42 16.52 4.30
C GLN A 185 -11.93 16.73 4.07
N ASP A 186 -11.46 17.99 3.97
CA ASP A 186 -10.05 18.32 3.77
C ASP A 186 -9.21 17.97 5.01
N ARG A 187 -9.73 18.25 6.21
CA ARG A 187 -9.04 17.91 7.48
C ARG A 187 -8.86 16.40 7.66
N ILE A 188 -9.90 15.62 7.39
CA ILE A 188 -9.81 14.17 7.57
C ILE A 188 -8.96 13.52 6.48
N ALA A 189 -8.95 14.09 5.26
CA ALA A 189 -8.04 13.65 4.20
C ALA A 189 -6.58 13.93 4.56
N ALA A 190 -6.25 15.11 5.08
CA ALA A 190 -4.90 15.44 5.56
C ALA A 190 -4.43 14.45 6.66
N PHE A 191 -5.30 14.14 7.62
CA PHE A 191 -5.01 13.10 8.61
C PHE A 191 -4.71 11.75 7.96
N GLY A 192 -5.50 11.34 6.97
CA GLY A 192 -5.32 10.09 6.24
C GLY A 192 -3.99 10.03 5.48
N GLU A 193 -3.55 11.15 4.90
CA GLU A 193 -2.28 11.26 4.20
C GLU A 193 -1.11 11.08 5.17
N HIS A 194 -1.09 11.80 6.30
CA HIS A 194 -0.07 11.64 7.33
C HIS A 194 -0.05 10.22 7.93
N LEU A 195 -1.22 9.62 8.14
CA LEU A 195 -1.32 8.22 8.57
C LEU A 195 -0.66 7.28 7.56
N GLY A 196 -0.82 7.54 6.26
CA GLY A 196 -0.21 6.76 5.20
C GLY A 196 1.31 6.88 5.15
N LEU A 197 1.83 8.10 5.34
CA LEU A 197 3.28 8.35 5.45
C LEU A 197 3.88 7.61 6.65
N ALA A 198 3.29 7.77 7.83
CA ALA A 198 3.71 7.07 9.05
C ALA A 198 3.64 5.55 8.90
N PHE A 199 2.60 5.05 8.22
CA PHE A 199 2.44 3.61 7.96
C PHE A 199 3.59 3.08 7.08
N GLN A 200 3.97 3.80 6.01
CA GLN A 200 5.05 3.37 5.12
C GLN A 200 6.42 3.44 5.80
N LEU A 201 6.73 4.55 6.49
CA LEU A 201 7.97 4.67 7.26
C LEU A 201 8.09 3.55 8.31
N ARG A 202 6.96 3.21 8.97
CA ARG A 202 6.93 2.10 9.93
C ARG A 202 7.13 0.75 9.26
N ASP A 203 6.59 0.54 8.05
CA ASP A 203 6.81 -0.69 7.28
C ASP A 203 8.29 -0.86 6.91
N ASP A 204 8.96 0.22 6.47
CA ASP A 204 10.41 0.22 6.17
C ASP A 204 11.25 -0.12 7.41
N VAL A 205 10.91 0.46 8.57
CA VAL A 205 11.58 0.15 9.85
C VAL A 205 11.35 -1.31 10.23
N LEU A 206 10.15 -1.83 10.06
CA LEU A 206 9.82 -3.22 10.38
C LEU A 206 10.48 -4.23 9.42
N ASP A 207 10.65 -3.88 8.14
CA ASP A 207 11.42 -4.71 7.20
C ASP A 207 12.89 -4.80 7.63
N ALA A 208 13.50 -3.66 7.97
CA ALA A 208 14.91 -3.57 8.33
C ALA A 208 15.24 -4.12 9.73
N PHE A 209 14.40 -3.81 10.73
CA PHE A 209 14.69 -4.03 12.16
C PHE A 209 13.62 -4.81 12.91
N GLY A 210 12.57 -5.27 12.22
CA GLY A 210 11.48 -6.02 12.85
C GLY A 210 11.88 -7.42 13.28
N ASP A 211 11.18 -7.94 14.30
CA ASP A 211 11.34 -9.31 14.76
C ASP A 211 10.78 -10.30 13.72
N THR A 212 11.64 -11.12 13.15
CA THR A 212 11.27 -12.13 12.15
C THR A 212 10.21 -13.12 12.65
N ALA A 213 10.19 -13.41 13.95
CA ALA A 213 9.18 -14.28 14.54
C ALA A 213 7.77 -13.65 14.51
N LYS A 214 7.69 -12.30 14.53
CA LYS A 214 6.42 -11.57 14.50
C LYS A 214 5.99 -11.16 13.09
N THR A 215 6.96 -10.82 12.23
CA THR A 215 6.68 -10.35 10.88
C THR A 215 6.48 -11.49 9.87
N GLY A 216 7.03 -12.66 10.14
CA GLY A 216 7.04 -13.81 9.22
C GLY A 216 7.86 -13.58 7.94
N LYS A 217 8.60 -12.46 7.85
CA LYS A 217 9.45 -12.08 6.71
C LYS A 217 10.92 -12.19 7.11
N GLN A 218 11.80 -12.44 6.15
CA GLN A 218 13.24 -12.33 6.36
C GLN A 218 13.60 -10.85 6.55
N GLN A 219 14.36 -10.54 7.59
CA GLN A 219 14.81 -9.19 7.92
C GLN A 219 15.66 -8.58 6.80
N GLY A 220 15.42 -7.30 6.49
CA GLY A 220 16.22 -6.52 5.54
C GLY A 220 15.97 -6.90 4.08
N GLY A 221 14.76 -7.31 3.73
CA GLY A 221 14.38 -7.61 2.36
C GLY A 221 14.58 -6.42 1.42
N ASP A 222 14.17 -5.23 1.82
CA ASP A 222 14.33 -3.99 1.06
C ASP A 222 15.81 -3.60 0.92
N VAL A 223 16.59 -3.74 1.97
CA VAL A 223 18.05 -3.50 1.93
C VAL A 223 18.75 -4.50 1.02
N ARG A 224 18.35 -5.77 1.07
CA ARG A 224 18.85 -6.81 0.15
C ARG A 224 18.50 -6.48 -1.30
N ALA A 225 17.29 -6.04 -1.58
CA ALA A 225 16.88 -5.61 -2.91
C ALA A 225 17.58 -4.31 -3.37
N GLY A 226 18.06 -3.49 -2.43
CA GLY A 226 18.62 -2.16 -2.70
C GLY A 226 17.53 -1.13 -2.97
N LYS A 227 16.34 -1.36 -2.43
CA LYS A 227 15.20 -0.46 -2.56
C LYS A 227 15.49 0.89 -1.92
N LYS A 228 15.09 1.97 -2.58
CA LYS A 228 15.31 3.35 -2.12
C LYS A 228 14.32 3.71 -1.01
N THR A 229 14.50 3.09 0.17
CA THR A 229 13.72 3.40 1.37
C THR A 229 14.33 4.61 2.10
N PHE A 230 13.55 5.23 2.99
CA PHE A 230 14.05 6.30 3.86
C PHE A 230 15.35 5.92 4.55
N LEU A 231 15.42 4.71 5.11
CA LEU A 231 16.58 4.21 5.84
C LEU A 231 17.83 4.15 4.97
N LEU A 232 17.70 3.62 3.76
CA LEU A 232 18.85 3.49 2.85
C LEU A 232 19.32 4.86 2.32
N ILE A 233 18.39 5.75 1.95
CA ILE A 233 18.69 7.10 1.47
C ILE A 233 19.41 7.89 2.56
N ARG A 234 18.83 7.97 3.76
CA ARG A 234 19.46 8.68 4.89
C ARG A 234 20.77 8.05 5.33
N GLY A 235 20.85 6.72 5.29
CA GLY A 235 22.08 6.00 5.55
C GLY A 235 23.19 6.42 4.59
N LEU A 236 22.92 6.51 3.30
CA LEU A 236 23.88 6.98 2.30
C LEU A 236 24.26 8.46 2.45
N GLU A 237 23.32 9.32 2.87
CA GLU A 237 23.59 10.74 3.15
C GLU A 237 24.49 10.92 4.38
N ARG A 238 24.20 10.19 5.47
CA ARG A 238 24.91 10.29 6.75
C ARG A 238 26.21 9.52 6.81
N ALA A 239 26.42 8.54 5.95
CA ALA A 239 27.53 7.62 6.04
C ALA A 239 28.94 8.26 5.89
N ALA A 240 29.04 9.53 5.42
CA ALA A 240 30.29 10.25 5.28
C ALA A 240 31.45 9.34 4.82
N GLU A 241 32.37 9.01 5.75
CA GLU A 241 33.53 8.12 5.50
C GLU A 241 33.11 6.66 5.20
N ASN A 242 31.98 6.20 5.76
CA ASN A 242 31.45 4.84 5.55
C ASN A 242 30.55 4.73 4.30
N ARG A 243 30.36 5.81 3.54
CA ARG A 243 29.55 5.81 2.31
C ARG A 243 30.04 4.77 1.30
N GLY A 244 31.36 4.54 1.26
CA GLY A 244 31.97 3.49 0.43
C GLY A 244 31.40 2.10 0.74
N ILE A 245 31.31 1.74 2.02
CA ILE A 245 30.83 0.42 2.45
C ILE A 245 29.41 0.15 1.95
N LEU A 246 28.46 1.08 2.15
CA LEU A 246 27.09 0.92 1.67
C LEU A 246 27.03 0.85 0.13
N ARG A 247 27.81 1.68 -0.56
CA ARG A 247 27.85 1.67 -2.04
C ARG A 247 28.46 0.38 -2.58
N ASP A 248 29.51 -0.13 -1.97
CA ASP A 248 30.17 -1.37 -2.37
C ASP A 248 29.23 -2.58 -2.17
N GLU A 249 28.47 -2.60 -1.08
CA GLU A 249 27.46 -3.63 -0.87
C GLU A 249 26.33 -3.52 -1.90
N LEU A 250 25.84 -2.32 -2.19
CA LEU A 250 24.79 -2.09 -3.17
C LEU A 250 25.21 -2.43 -4.61
N ALA A 251 26.51 -2.33 -4.92
CA ALA A 251 27.05 -2.72 -6.23
C ALA A 251 27.08 -4.24 -6.46
N LYS A 252 26.96 -5.03 -5.39
CA LYS A 252 26.87 -6.50 -5.49
C LYS A 252 25.47 -6.94 -5.93
N SER A 253 25.36 -8.17 -6.44
CA SER A 253 24.05 -8.81 -6.63
C SER A 253 23.32 -8.94 -5.29
N PRO A 254 21.98 -8.91 -5.26
CA PRO A 254 21.19 -8.99 -4.03
C PRO A 254 21.58 -10.15 -3.08
N ASP A 255 21.88 -11.31 -3.66
CA ASP A 255 22.25 -12.51 -2.87
C ASP A 255 23.70 -12.46 -2.31
N ALA A 256 24.55 -11.60 -2.86
CA ALA A 256 25.93 -11.44 -2.41
C ALA A 256 26.11 -10.29 -1.39
N ARG A 257 25.05 -9.55 -1.05
CA ARG A 257 25.07 -8.43 -0.09
C ARG A 257 25.16 -8.93 1.33
N ASP A 258 26.02 -8.30 2.11
CA ASP A 258 26.11 -8.50 3.57
C ASP A 258 25.03 -7.65 4.27
N VAL A 259 23.77 -8.12 4.23
CA VAL A 259 22.62 -7.44 4.82
C VAL A 259 22.81 -7.17 6.32
N PRO A 260 23.27 -8.12 7.16
CA PRO A 260 23.53 -7.84 8.57
C PRO A 260 24.50 -6.67 8.80
N ARG A 261 25.57 -6.60 8.01
CA ARG A 261 26.52 -5.49 8.08
C ARG A 261 25.90 -4.16 7.67
N MET A 262 25.09 -4.16 6.62
CA MET A 262 24.37 -2.96 6.16
C MET A 262 23.39 -2.46 7.23
N LEU A 263 22.59 -3.34 7.82
CA LEU A 263 21.63 -3.00 8.88
C LEU A 263 22.34 -2.46 10.13
N GLY A 264 23.45 -3.11 10.58
CA GLY A 264 24.23 -2.61 11.70
C GLY A 264 24.81 -1.22 11.45
N LEU A 265 25.20 -0.91 10.21
CA LEU A 265 25.68 0.43 9.84
C LEU A 265 24.53 1.45 9.84
N LEU A 266 23.37 1.11 9.31
CA LEU A 266 22.18 1.97 9.33
C LEU A 266 21.73 2.28 10.77
N GLU A 267 21.76 1.30 11.66
CA GLU A 267 21.46 1.49 13.08
C GLU A 267 22.50 2.40 13.77
N ALA A 268 23.78 2.18 13.53
CA ALA A 268 24.87 3.02 14.08
C ALA A 268 24.82 4.49 13.59
N LEU A 269 24.26 4.74 12.41
CA LEU A 269 24.04 6.07 11.85
C LEU A 269 22.80 6.77 12.43
N GLY A 270 22.00 6.11 13.28
CA GLY A 270 20.81 6.68 13.92
C GLY A 270 19.64 6.93 12.96
N VAL A 271 19.64 6.27 11.80
CA VAL A 271 18.55 6.49 10.80
C VAL A 271 17.25 5.82 11.22
N ARG A 272 17.31 4.77 12.04
CA ARG A 272 16.15 4.15 12.64
C ARG A 272 15.39 5.13 13.55
N ASP A 273 16.11 5.75 14.49
CA ASP A 273 15.52 6.69 15.47
C ASP A 273 14.93 7.91 14.76
N GLU A 274 15.57 8.38 13.67
CA GLU A 274 15.02 9.44 12.84
C GLU A 274 13.72 9.03 12.14
N ALA A 275 13.66 7.84 11.55
CA ALA A 275 12.45 7.35 10.90
C ALA A 275 11.30 7.12 11.90
N GLU A 276 11.59 6.72 13.14
CA GLU A 276 10.60 6.53 14.20
C GLU A 276 10.12 7.88 14.82
N ALA A 277 10.84 8.97 14.60
CA ALA A 277 10.51 10.31 15.11
C ALA A 277 9.65 11.13 14.12
N LEU A 278 9.59 10.73 12.85
CA LEU A 278 8.76 11.35 11.80
C LEU A 278 7.30 10.89 11.91
#